data_2aefc6257e14bee12296566a95b9bcf2
#
_entry.id   2aefc6257e14bee12296566a95b9bcf2
#
_cell.length_a   1.000
_cell.length_b   1.000
_cell.length_c   1.000
_cell.angle_alpha   90.00
_cell.angle_beta   90.00
_cell.angle_gamma   90.00
#
_symmetry.space_group_name_H-M   'P 1'
#
loop_
_entity.id
_entity.type
_entity.pdbx_description
1 polymer ?
#
loop_
_entity_poly.entity_id
_entity_poly.type
_entity_poly.pdbx_seq_one_letter_code
_entity_poly.pdbx_strand_id
1 'polypeptide(L)'
;MTEERAFSWDDSFEETTNEFQLVPEGDYDFTIVDFERAHFDGSEKMPPCNMAKVTYEVQAPDGTKGRIRQNLFLHTKSQWLLTNFACAIGMMKRGDGEFKIAWSQLVGSTGRMKVSVRKYNDKEYNDVKRFYDKEEPAQPKTTYRQGAF
;
A
#
# COMPACT_ATOMS: atom_id res chain seq x y z
N MET A 1 13.80 -26.14 -3.07
CA MET A 1 13.92 -25.12 -4.11
C MET A 1 13.51 -25.68 -5.46
N THR A 2 12.75 -24.91 -6.21
CA THR A 2 12.23 -25.35 -7.49
C THR A 2 13.20 -24.93 -8.58
N GLU A 3 13.54 -25.87 -9.44
CA GLU A 3 14.33 -25.53 -10.63
C GLU A 3 13.48 -24.78 -11.64
N GLU A 4 14.06 -23.79 -12.23
CA GLU A 4 13.39 -23.06 -13.29
C GLU A 4 13.54 -23.83 -14.59
N ARG A 5 12.41 -24.11 -15.22
CA ARG A 5 12.42 -24.79 -16.50
C ARG A 5 11.09 -24.56 -17.20
N ALA A 6 11.12 -24.73 -18.49
CA ALA A 6 9.88 -24.66 -19.27
C ALA A 6 9.12 -25.98 -19.15
N PHE A 7 7.80 -25.89 -19.19
CA PHE A 7 6.94 -27.06 -19.14
C PHE A 7 6.57 -27.49 -20.55
N SER A 8 6.51 -28.81 -20.73
CA SER A 8 5.92 -29.38 -21.93
C SER A 8 4.40 -29.44 -21.77
N TRP A 9 3.71 -29.56 -22.89
CA TRP A 9 2.24 -29.61 -22.84
C TRP A 9 1.70 -30.78 -22.04
N ASP A 10 2.46 -31.87 -21.93
CA ASP A 10 2.05 -33.07 -21.23
C ASP A 10 2.53 -33.10 -19.79
N ASP A 11 3.28 -32.11 -19.35
CA ASP A 11 3.78 -32.08 -17.98
C ASP A 11 2.63 -31.86 -17.02
N SER A 12 2.74 -32.45 -15.85
CA SER A 12 1.87 -32.11 -14.74
C SER A 12 2.47 -30.97 -13.95
N PHE A 13 1.61 -30.28 -13.23
CA PHE A 13 2.02 -29.12 -12.45
C PHE A 13 1.74 -29.39 -10.99
N GLU A 14 2.68 -29.02 -10.16
CA GLU A 14 2.44 -29.01 -8.72
C GLU A 14 1.79 -27.70 -8.33
N GLU A 15 0.85 -27.79 -7.41
CA GLU A 15 0.21 -26.61 -6.90
C GLU A 15 1.23 -25.79 -6.13
N THR A 16 1.36 -24.51 -6.47
CA THR A 16 2.21 -23.62 -5.71
C THR A 16 1.37 -22.45 -5.23
N THR A 17 1.77 -21.89 -4.11
CA THR A 17 1.13 -20.69 -3.60
C THR A 17 1.91 -19.47 -4.06
N ASN A 18 1.24 -18.34 -4.00
CA ASN A 18 1.89 -17.07 -4.26
C ASN A 18 3.04 -16.89 -3.27
N GLU A 19 4.15 -16.33 -3.74
CA GLU A 19 5.27 -16.08 -2.85
C GLU A 19 5.00 -15.02 -1.81
N PHE A 20 3.92 -14.24 -1.98
CA PHE A 20 3.56 -13.21 -1.02
C PHE A 20 2.73 -13.82 0.09
N GLN A 21 3.07 -13.47 1.31
CA GLN A 21 2.48 -14.06 2.49
C GLN A 21 1.98 -12.96 3.42
N LEU A 22 1.20 -13.38 4.40
CA LEU A 22 0.73 -12.47 5.43
C LEU A 22 1.92 -12.01 6.27
N VAL A 23 2.04 -10.69 6.48
CA VAL A 23 3.08 -10.15 7.33
C VAL A 23 2.48 -9.77 8.68
N PRO A 24 3.29 -9.83 9.75
CA PRO A 24 2.80 -9.47 11.08
C PRO A 24 2.38 -8.01 11.14
N GLU A 25 1.48 -7.70 12.06
CA GLU A 25 1.08 -6.33 12.31
C GLU A 25 2.28 -5.50 12.73
N GLY A 26 2.39 -4.29 12.19
CA GLY A 26 3.50 -3.41 12.52
C GLY A 26 3.69 -2.32 11.49
N ASP A 27 4.81 -1.63 11.60
CA ASP A 27 5.16 -0.52 10.71
C ASP A 27 6.09 -1.02 9.62
N TYR A 28 5.80 -0.65 8.38
CA TYR A 28 6.56 -1.12 7.22
C TYR A 28 6.78 0.01 6.24
N ASP A 29 7.93 -0.02 5.60
CA ASP A 29 8.13 0.75 4.38
C ASP A 29 7.43 0.02 3.26
N PHE A 30 6.80 0.78 2.36
CA PHE A 30 6.09 0.18 1.25
C PHE A 30 6.52 0.78 -0.06
N THR A 31 6.31 0.02 -1.12
CA THR A 31 6.45 0.49 -2.50
C THR A 31 5.14 0.20 -3.21
N ILE A 32 4.65 1.17 -3.97
CA ILE A 32 3.47 0.94 -4.79
C ILE A 32 3.93 0.22 -6.05
N VAL A 33 3.42 -0.99 -6.24
CA VAL A 33 3.85 -1.84 -7.35
C VAL A 33 2.80 -1.96 -8.44
N ASP A 34 1.56 -1.56 -8.15
CA ASP A 34 0.50 -1.61 -9.15
C ASP A 34 -0.56 -0.58 -8.82
N PHE A 35 -1.20 -0.09 -9.87
CA PHE A 35 -2.26 0.90 -9.76
C PHE A 35 -3.21 0.73 -10.93
N GLU A 36 -4.49 0.68 -10.64
CA GLU A 36 -5.53 0.54 -11.66
C GLU A 36 -6.63 1.55 -11.43
N ARG A 37 -7.05 2.23 -12.48
CA ARG A 37 -8.19 3.14 -12.42
C ARG A 37 -9.46 2.31 -12.57
N ALA A 38 -10.45 2.61 -11.74
CA ALA A 38 -11.69 1.87 -11.73
C ALA A 38 -12.83 2.81 -11.41
N HIS A 39 -14.03 2.28 -11.44
CA HIS A 39 -15.21 3.02 -11.07
C HIS A 39 -16.00 2.20 -10.06
N PHE A 40 -16.42 2.87 -8.97
CA PHE A 40 -17.22 2.25 -7.94
C PHE A 40 -18.67 2.61 -8.20
N ASP A 41 -19.54 1.59 -8.30
CA ASP A 41 -20.94 1.80 -8.66
C ASP A 41 -21.80 2.26 -7.50
N GLY A 42 -21.25 2.29 -6.31
CA GLY A 42 -21.97 2.77 -5.15
C GLY A 42 -22.42 1.67 -4.21
N SER A 43 -22.69 2.05 -2.99
CA SER A 43 -23.25 1.17 -1.97
C SER A 43 -24.12 2.01 -1.08
N GLU A 44 -24.68 1.41 -0.03
CA GLU A 44 -25.48 2.16 0.93
C GLU A 44 -24.69 3.27 1.60
N LYS A 45 -23.41 3.08 1.78
CA LYS A 45 -22.56 4.00 2.54
C LYS A 45 -21.77 4.95 1.68
N MET A 46 -21.56 4.62 0.41
CA MET A 46 -20.69 5.40 -0.47
C MET A 46 -21.35 5.57 -1.83
N PRO A 47 -21.55 6.83 -2.27
CA PRO A 47 -22.11 7.07 -3.61
C PRO A 47 -21.15 6.59 -4.70
N PRO A 48 -21.64 6.43 -5.93
CA PRO A 48 -20.75 6.10 -7.05
C PRO A 48 -19.66 7.13 -7.21
N CYS A 49 -18.46 6.68 -7.55
CA CYS A 49 -17.32 7.57 -7.74
C CYS A 49 -16.20 6.82 -8.43
N ASN A 50 -15.19 7.57 -8.88
CA ASN A 50 -13.97 6.97 -9.37
C ASN A 50 -13.22 6.34 -8.21
N MET A 51 -12.47 5.29 -8.52
CA MET A 51 -11.77 4.53 -7.50
C MET A 51 -10.40 4.14 -8.02
N ALA A 52 -9.40 4.29 -7.17
CA ALA A 52 -8.05 3.85 -7.47
C ALA A 52 -7.78 2.56 -6.72
N LYS A 53 -7.40 1.52 -7.45
CA LYS A 53 -6.99 0.25 -6.85
C LYS A 53 -5.48 0.24 -6.79
N VAL A 54 -4.95 0.26 -5.57
CA VAL A 54 -3.52 0.39 -5.34
C VAL A 54 -3.01 -0.87 -4.68
N THR A 55 -1.88 -1.37 -5.14
CA THR A 55 -1.22 -2.52 -4.55
C THR A 55 0.12 -2.08 -3.98
N TYR A 56 0.32 -2.35 -2.70
CA TYR A 56 1.55 -2.05 -1.98
C TYR A 56 2.33 -3.33 -1.74
N GLU A 57 3.65 -3.24 -1.81
CA GLU A 57 4.51 -4.35 -1.41
C GLU A 57 5.28 -3.94 -0.17
N VAL A 58 5.30 -4.82 0.82
CA VAL A 58 6.04 -4.60 2.07
C VAL A 58 6.90 -5.81 2.34
N GLN A 59 7.94 -5.64 3.16
CA GLN A 59 8.82 -6.73 3.51
C GLN A 59 9.08 -6.70 5.00
N ALA A 60 8.85 -7.84 5.65
CA ALA A 60 9.11 -7.98 7.07
C ALA A 60 10.60 -8.16 7.33
N PRO A 61 11.06 -7.93 8.57
CA PRO A 61 12.50 -8.06 8.89
C PRO A 61 13.07 -9.44 8.59
N ASP A 62 12.24 -10.48 8.63
CA ASP A 62 12.70 -11.83 8.34
C ASP A 62 12.74 -12.14 6.83
N GLY A 63 12.42 -11.16 5.99
CA GLY A 63 12.42 -11.33 4.56
C GLY A 63 11.08 -11.68 3.96
N THR A 64 10.07 -11.93 4.79
CA THR A 64 8.74 -12.25 4.29
C THR A 64 8.18 -11.06 3.54
N LYS A 65 7.67 -11.30 2.33
CA LYS A 65 7.07 -10.25 1.52
C LYS A 65 5.57 -10.38 1.54
N GLY A 66 4.90 -9.24 1.64
CA GLY A 66 3.46 -9.20 1.58
C GLY A 66 2.99 -8.16 0.58
N ARG A 67 1.79 -8.37 0.06
CA ARG A 67 1.14 -7.40 -0.81
C ARG A 67 -0.19 -7.04 -0.21
N ILE A 68 -0.49 -5.75 -0.24
CA ILE A 68 -1.69 -5.20 0.36
C ILE A 68 -2.42 -4.43 -0.71
N ARG A 69 -3.70 -4.71 -0.89
CA ARG A 69 -4.53 -4.01 -1.85
C ARG A 69 -5.43 -3.05 -1.12
N GLN A 70 -5.60 -1.87 -1.68
CA GLN A 70 -6.44 -0.85 -1.08
C GLN A 70 -7.21 -0.13 -2.18
N ASN A 71 -8.48 0.10 -1.92
CA ASN A 71 -9.31 0.90 -2.81
C ASN A 71 -9.38 2.31 -2.24
N LEU A 72 -9.02 3.29 -3.05
CA LEU A 72 -9.11 4.70 -2.66
C LEU A 72 -10.27 5.30 -3.44
N PHE A 73 -11.29 5.72 -2.71
CA PHE A 73 -12.48 6.31 -3.34
C PHE A 73 -12.25 7.81 -3.54
N LEU A 74 -12.41 8.26 -4.77
CA LEU A 74 -12.21 9.67 -5.11
C LEU A 74 -13.51 10.42 -4.83
N HIS A 75 -13.77 10.61 -3.55
CA HIS A 75 -14.98 11.22 -3.05
C HIS A 75 -14.66 12.04 -1.81
N THR A 76 -15.44 13.09 -1.58
CA THR A 76 -15.19 13.94 -0.42
C THR A 76 -15.27 13.17 0.89
N LYS A 77 -16.06 12.10 0.95
CA LYS A 77 -16.15 11.27 2.15
C LYS A 77 -14.82 10.60 2.51
N SER A 78 -13.96 10.39 1.53
CA SER A 78 -12.64 9.76 1.72
C SER A 78 -11.50 10.75 1.58
N GLN A 79 -11.79 12.03 1.60
CA GLN A 79 -10.78 13.04 1.34
C GLN A 79 -9.65 13.00 2.38
N TRP A 80 -9.98 12.69 3.63
CA TRP A 80 -8.98 12.56 4.68
C TRP A 80 -7.97 11.45 4.36
N LEU A 81 -8.48 10.34 3.81
CA LEU A 81 -7.61 9.22 3.46
C LEU A 81 -6.74 9.57 2.27
N LEU A 82 -7.30 10.25 1.26
CA LEU A 82 -6.53 10.70 0.11
C LEU A 82 -5.42 11.66 0.54
N THR A 83 -5.71 12.54 1.48
CA THR A 83 -4.72 13.44 2.04
C THR A 83 -3.59 12.66 2.71
N ASN A 84 -3.96 11.71 3.58
CA ASN A 84 -2.95 10.91 4.27
C ASN A 84 -2.09 10.11 3.29
N PHE A 85 -2.73 9.55 2.27
CA PHE A 85 -2.04 8.79 1.24
C PHE A 85 -1.03 9.67 0.50
N ALA A 86 -1.47 10.86 0.06
CA ALA A 86 -0.60 11.77 -0.66
C ALA A 86 0.58 12.23 0.19
N CYS A 87 0.33 12.48 1.47
CA CYS A 87 1.42 12.86 2.38
C CYS A 87 2.41 11.72 2.57
N ALA A 88 1.92 10.50 2.60
CA ALA A 88 2.79 9.33 2.83
C ALA A 88 3.75 9.10 1.68
N ILE A 89 3.32 9.37 0.45
CA ILE A 89 4.18 9.15 -0.71
C ILE A 89 4.88 10.43 -1.16
N GLY A 90 4.69 11.52 -0.43
CA GLY A 90 5.43 12.75 -0.69
C GLY A 90 4.88 13.62 -1.79
N MET A 91 3.65 13.39 -2.23
CA MET A 91 3.04 14.21 -3.27
C MET A 91 2.40 15.48 -2.72
N MET A 92 2.31 15.61 -1.40
CA MET A 92 1.92 16.84 -0.75
C MET A 92 2.52 16.88 0.64
N LYS A 93 2.53 18.05 1.25
CA LYS A 93 2.94 18.25 2.64
C LYS A 93 1.78 18.80 3.43
N ARG A 94 1.74 18.47 4.71
CA ARG A 94 0.71 19.02 5.59
C ARG A 94 0.76 20.53 5.54
N GLY A 95 -0.39 21.13 5.36
CA GLY A 95 -0.48 22.59 5.27
C GLY A 95 -0.51 23.13 3.86
N ASP A 96 -0.31 22.30 2.84
CA ASP A 96 -0.36 22.76 1.45
C ASP A 96 -1.76 23.21 1.02
N GLY A 97 -2.80 22.65 1.67
CA GLY A 97 -4.16 22.95 1.30
C GLY A 97 -4.62 22.10 0.14
N GLU A 98 -4.65 22.68 -1.04
CA GLU A 98 -5.02 21.92 -2.24
C GLU A 98 -3.86 21.08 -2.74
N PHE A 99 -4.19 19.93 -3.32
CA PHE A 99 -3.16 19.06 -3.88
C PHE A 99 -3.77 18.22 -5.00
N LYS A 100 -2.88 17.69 -5.83
CA LYS A 100 -3.24 16.73 -6.85
C LYS A 100 -2.32 15.53 -6.72
N ILE A 101 -2.89 14.35 -6.95
CA ILE A 101 -2.11 13.13 -6.96
C ILE A 101 -1.69 12.85 -8.40
N ALA A 102 -0.40 12.68 -8.62
CA ALA A 102 0.13 12.39 -9.96
C ALA A 102 -0.05 10.91 -10.24
N TRP A 103 -1.25 10.54 -10.65
CA TRP A 103 -1.63 9.14 -10.83
C TRP A 103 -0.72 8.41 -11.81
N SER A 104 -0.26 9.09 -12.85
CA SER A 104 0.61 8.47 -13.85
C SER A 104 2.00 8.15 -13.31
N GLN A 105 2.36 8.71 -12.17
CA GLN A 105 3.67 8.48 -11.55
C GLN A 105 3.55 7.71 -10.24
N LEU A 106 2.41 7.09 -10.03
CA LEU A 106 2.11 6.47 -8.74
C LEU A 106 2.96 5.21 -8.51
N VAL A 107 3.07 4.36 -9.54
CA VAL A 107 3.84 3.12 -9.41
C VAL A 107 5.31 3.46 -9.20
N GLY A 108 5.92 2.84 -8.20
CA GLY A 108 7.28 3.15 -7.80
C GLY A 108 7.37 4.10 -6.62
N SER A 109 6.26 4.73 -6.26
CA SER A 109 6.25 5.61 -5.09
C SER A 109 6.45 4.79 -3.82
N THR A 110 7.13 5.39 -2.85
CA THR A 110 7.43 4.72 -1.59
C THR A 110 6.92 5.56 -0.44
N GLY A 111 6.75 4.90 0.70
CA GLY A 111 6.33 5.56 1.91
C GLY A 111 6.38 4.59 3.06
N ARG A 112 5.73 4.96 4.17
CA ARG A 112 5.70 4.12 5.35
C ARG A 112 4.27 4.07 5.86
N MET A 113 3.87 2.89 6.34
CA MET A 113 2.51 2.68 6.82
C MET A 113 2.52 1.73 8.00
N LYS A 114 1.44 1.79 8.77
CA LYS A 114 1.15 0.78 9.77
C LYS A 114 0.22 -0.24 9.14
N VAL A 115 0.62 -1.50 9.25
CA VAL A 115 -0.12 -2.62 8.67
C VAL A 115 -0.82 -3.36 9.79
N SER A 116 -2.07 -3.72 9.57
CA SER A 116 -2.85 -4.52 10.50
C SER A 116 -3.22 -5.84 9.85
N VAL A 117 -3.75 -6.73 10.67
CA VAL A 117 -4.24 -8.03 10.21
C VAL A 117 -5.74 -8.04 10.42
N ARG A 118 -6.49 -8.33 9.36
CA ARG A 118 -7.94 -8.38 9.38
C ARG A 118 -8.38 -9.80 9.08
N LYS A 119 -9.35 -10.28 9.84
CA LYS A 119 -9.88 -11.61 9.65
C LYS A 119 -11.25 -11.52 8.98
N TYR A 120 -11.43 -12.30 7.92
CA TYR A 120 -12.68 -12.32 7.18
C TYR A 120 -12.88 -13.71 6.58
N ASN A 121 -14.01 -14.33 6.88
CA ASN A 121 -14.36 -15.69 6.40
C ASN A 121 -13.24 -16.69 6.70
N ASP A 122 -12.73 -16.68 7.94
CA ASP A 122 -11.69 -17.59 8.42
C ASP A 122 -10.36 -17.43 7.72
N LYS A 123 -10.18 -16.35 6.96
CA LYS A 123 -8.91 -16.02 6.35
C LYS A 123 -8.40 -14.70 6.90
N GLU A 124 -7.08 -14.55 6.94
CA GLU A 124 -6.47 -13.34 7.42
C GLU A 124 -5.90 -12.56 6.26
N TYR A 125 -6.03 -11.24 6.32
CA TYR A 125 -5.55 -10.33 5.30
C TYR A 125 -4.81 -9.19 5.95
N ASN A 126 -3.83 -8.64 5.24
CA ASN A 126 -3.19 -7.41 5.68
C ASN A 126 -3.96 -6.21 5.13
N ASP A 127 -4.10 -5.21 5.99
CA ASP A 127 -4.73 -3.94 5.63
C ASP A 127 -3.84 -2.80 6.02
N VAL A 128 -4.02 -1.67 5.35
CA VAL A 128 -3.37 -0.42 5.74
C VAL A 128 -4.16 0.15 6.92
N LYS A 129 -3.51 0.25 8.07
CA LYS A 129 -4.16 0.82 9.24
C LYS A 129 -4.01 2.34 9.26
N ARG A 130 -2.81 2.83 8.93
CA ARG A 130 -2.58 4.27 8.83
C ARG A 130 -1.33 4.52 8.00
N PHE A 131 -1.25 5.72 7.47
CA PHE A 131 -0.08 6.18 6.74
C PHE A 131 0.71 7.14 7.64
N TYR A 132 2.03 7.10 7.48
CA TYR A 132 2.91 8.07 8.12
C TYR A 132 3.37 9.09 7.08
N ASP A 133 3.46 10.34 7.47
CA ASP A 133 3.88 11.39 6.56
C ASP A 133 5.33 11.18 6.17
N LYS A 134 5.62 11.31 4.88
CA LYS A 134 6.96 11.02 4.37
C LYS A 134 8.01 11.99 4.89
N GLU A 135 7.62 13.20 5.16
CA GLU A 135 8.56 14.22 5.60
C GLU A 135 9.02 14.04 7.04
N GLU A 136 8.39 13.17 7.73
CA GLU A 136 8.81 12.91 9.10
C GLU A 136 10.01 12.01 9.10
N PRO A 137 10.92 12.39 9.56
CA PRO A 137 11.99 11.84 9.43
C PRO A 137 12.72 11.42 9.65
N ALA A 138 12.43 11.91 9.16
CA ALA A 138 13.13 11.71 9.18
C ALA A 138 13.90 11.81 9.58
N GLN A 139 13.67 12.15 9.61
CA GLN A 139 14.41 12.49 10.05
C GLN A 139 15.16 11.93 10.52
N PRO A 140 15.35 11.75 10.39
CA PRO A 140 16.03 11.35 10.78
C PRO A 140 16.82 11.00 10.96
N LYS A 141 16.62 10.83 10.85
CA LYS A 141 17.29 10.75 11.16
C LYS A 141 18.04 11.18 11.64
N THR A 142 17.81 11.65 11.70
CA THR A 142 18.22 12.30 12.20
C THR A 142 18.67 12.80 12.70
N THR A 143 18.51 12.86 12.83
CA THR A 143 18.61 13.48 13.47
C THR A 143 19.02 14.04 13.89
N TYR A 144 18.65 14.29 14.09
CA TYR A 144 18.65 15.04 14.80
C TYR A 144 19.05 15.41 15.11
N ARG A 145 19.13 15.41 15.10
CA ARG A 145 19.23 16.02 15.65
C ARG A 145 19.41 16.37 16.13
N GLN A 146 19.17 16.27 16.14
CA GLN A 146 19.06 16.86 16.76
C GLN A 146 19.13 17.36 17.12
N GLY A 147 19.11 17.29 17.14
CA GLY A 147 18.78 17.93 17.71
C GLY A 147 18.83 18.31 17.56
N ALA A 148 18.75 18.24 17.44
CA ALA A 148 18.61 18.57 17.47
C ALA A 148 18.63 18.82 17.39
N PHE A 149 18.44 18.86 17.29
CA PHE A 149 18.42 19.28 17.59
C PHE A 149 18.51 19.56 17.86
#